data_fce969b01eea5994199d03f9258e9afa
#
_entry.id   fce969b01eea5994199d03f9258e9afa
#
_cell.length_a   1.000
_cell.length_b   1.000
_cell.length_c   1.000
_cell.angle_alpha   90.00
_cell.angle_beta   90.00
_cell.angle_gamma   90.00
#
_symmetry.space_group_name_H-M   'P 1'
#
loop_
_entity.id
_entity.type
_entity.pdbx_description
1 polymer ?
#
loop_
_entity_poly.entity_id
_entity_poly.type
_entity_poly.pdbx_seq_one_letter_code
_entity_poly.pdbx_strand_id
1 'polypeptide(L)'
;MADPTSPDAVPVRRARTPDVRAIRELVDEYAGRVLLAKETVTLYEAVPEFLVAELDGRVVGCGALHVLWEDLGEIRTVAVSPSVLGRGVGHRIVDALVDGARELGLSRLFVLTFEKQFFARHGFAEIDGTPVSAEVFAAMLRSYDAGVAEFLDLAHVKPNTLGNVRMLLTL
;
A
#
# COMPACT_ATOMS: atom_id res chain seq x y z
N MET A 1 11.04 9.34 -15.57
CA MET A 1 10.36 9.98 -14.43
C MET A 1 9.44 11.06 -15.01
N ALA A 2 8.13 10.90 -14.83
CA ALA A 2 7.19 11.91 -15.33
C ALA A 2 7.34 13.19 -14.51
N ASP A 3 7.43 14.32 -15.20
CA ASP A 3 7.51 15.64 -14.57
C ASP A 3 6.23 15.88 -13.76
N PRO A 4 6.32 16.16 -12.44
CA PRO A 4 5.16 16.43 -11.59
C PRO A 4 4.37 17.67 -12.02
N THR A 5 4.95 18.52 -12.87
CA THR A 5 4.33 19.74 -13.39
C THR A 5 3.67 19.58 -14.77
N SER A 6 3.69 18.36 -15.34
CA SER A 6 3.03 18.10 -16.63
C SER A 6 1.52 18.31 -16.49
N PRO A 7 0.88 19.03 -17.44
CA PRO A 7 -0.58 19.21 -17.44
C PRO A 7 -1.37 17.90 -17.56
N ASP A 8 -0.71 16.82 -18.00
CA ASP A 8 -1.29 15.47 -18.07
C ASP A 8 -1.09 14.64 -16.78
N ALA A 9 -0.48 15.25 -15.77
CA ALA A 9 -0.18 14.56 -14.51
C ALA A 9 -1.45 14.40 -13.68
N VAL A 10 -1.82 13.15 -13.37
CA VAL A 10 -2.95 12.85 -12.48
C VAL A 10 -2.58 13.22 -11.03
N PRO A 11 -3.27 14.18 -10.39
CA PRO A 11 -2.95 14.61 -9.03
C PRO A 11 -3.24 13.51 -8.01
N VAL A 12 -2.38 13.45 -6.98
CA VAL A 12 -2.54 12.56 -5.81
C VAL A 12 -2.85 13.41 -4.59
N ARG A 13 -3.85 13.01 -3.83
CA ARG A 13 -4.29 13.72 -2.60
C ARG A 13 -4.67 12.73 -1.50
N ARG A 14 -4.80 13.21 -0.28
CA ARG A 14 -5.36 12.42 0.82
C ARG A 14 -6.79 12.00 0.50
N ALA A 15 -7.11 10.76 0.83
CA ALA A 15 -8.48 10.26 0.74
C ALA A 15 -9.38 10.91 1.82
N ARG A 16 -10.64 11.02 1.49
CA ARG A 16 -11.72 11.46 2.38
C ARG A 16 -12.82 10.42 2.41
N THR A 17 -13.70 10.50 3.38
CA THR A 17 -14.80 9.53 3.51
C THR A 17 -15.66 9.35 2.25
N PRO A 18 -15.96 10.39 1.45
CA PRO A 18 -16.66 10.20 0.17
C PRO A 18 -15.92 9.34 -0.87
N ASP A 19 -14.59 9.19 -0.73
CA ASP A 19 -13.78 8.40 -1.66
C ASP A 19 -13.84 6.88 -1.39
N VAL A 20 -14.31 6.48 -0.21
CA VAL A 20 -14.24 5.08 0.25
C VAL A 20 -14.94 4.11 -0.70
N ARG A 21 -16.09 4.50 -1.26
CA ARG A 21 -16.81 3.66 -2.23
C ARG A 21 -16.02 3.44 -3.50
N ALA A 22 -15.36 4.49 -4.03
CA ALA A 22 -14.51 4.39 -5.20
C ALA A 22 -13.24 3.57 -4.90
N ILE A 23 -12.65 3.73 -3.72
CA ILE A 23 -11.53 2.88 -3.27
C ILE A 23 -11.97 1.41 -3.25
N ARG A 24 -13.15 1.12 -2.71
CA ARG A 24 -13.69 -0.23 -2.68
C ARG A 24 -13.84 -0.82 -4.09
N GLU A 25 -14.39 -0.08 -5.02
CA GLU A 25 -14.53 -0.52 -6.41
C GLU A 25 -13.18 -0.86 -7.04
N LEU A 26 -12.14 -0.03 -6.82
CA LEU A 26 -10.78 -0.31 -7.27
C LEU A 26 -10.20 -1.58 -6.64
N VAL A 27 -10.39 -1.77 -5.34
CA VAL A 27 -9.92 -2.97 -4.63
C VAL A 27 -10.64 -4.22 -5.12
N ASP A 28 -11.95 -4.15 -5.28
CA ASP A 28 -12.77 -5.29 -5.73
C ASP A 28 -12.38 -5.76 -7.14
N GLU A 29 -11.95 -4.84 -8.00
CA GLU A 29 -11.48 -5.18 -9.35
C GLU A 29 -10.22 -6.08 -9.33
N TYR A 30 -9.39 -5.96 -8.30
CA TYR A 30 -8.16 -6.75 -8.11
C TYR A 30 -8.29 -7.82 -7.03
N ALA A 31 -9.42 -7.89 -6.33
CA ALA A 31 -9.62 -8.85 -5.25
C ALA A 31 -9.54 -10.30 -5.76
N GLY A 32 -8.85 -11.15 -4.99
CA GLY A 32 -8.64 -12.54 -5.33
C GLY A 32 -7.56 -12.80 -6.40
N ARG A 33 -6.99 -11.75 -6.99
CA ARG A 33 -5.87 -11.85 -7.94
C ARG A 33 -4.57 -11.34 -7.33
N VAL A 34 -4.54 -10.04 -7.01
CA VAL A 34 -3.36 -9.33 -6.49
C VAL A 34 -3.63 -8.61 -5.18
N LEU A 35 -4.88 -8.45 -4.79
CA LEU A 35 -5.31 -7.82 -3.53
C LEU A 35 -6.28 -8.71 -2.77
N LEU A 36 -6.30 -8.56 -1.44
CA LEU A 36 -7.32 -9.12 -0.60
C LEU A 36 -8.60 -8.27 -0.65
N ALA A 37 -9.75 -8.93 -0.66
CA ALA A 37 -11.02 -8.26 -0.46
C ALA A 37 -11.05 -7.58 0.91
N LYS A 38 -11.60 -6.38 0.97
CA LYS A 38 -11.73 -5.61 2.22
C LYS A 38 -13.19 -5.28 2.50
N GLU A 39 -13.57 -5.41 3.76
CA GLU A 39 -14.87 -4.96 4.22
C GLU A 39 -14.96 -3.43 4.16
N THR A 40 -16.14 -2.91 3.83
CA THR A 40 -16.36 -1.47 3.71
C THR A 40 -16.05 -0.73 5.02
N VAL A 41 -16.44 -1.32 6.17
CA VAL A 41 -16.15 -0.73 7.47
C VAL A 41 -14.64 -0.56 7.70
N THR A 42 -13.85 -1.57 7.33
CA THR A 42 -12.37 -1.50 7.43
C THR A 42 -11.80 -0.36 6.59
N LEU A 43 -12.34 -0.12 5.41
CA LEU A 43 -11.90 1.00 4.55
C LEU A 43 -12.27 2.35 5.16
N TYR A 44 -13.45 2.49 5.79
CA TYR A 44 -13.79 3.72 6.52
C TYR A 44 -12.86 3.96 7.70
N GLU A 45 -12.55 2.94 8.49
CA GLU A 45 -11.63 3.04 9.63
C GLU A 45 -10.21 3.41 9.17
N ALA A 46 -9.77 2.91 8.02
CA ALA A 46 -8.43 3.14 7.47
C ALA A 46 -8.35 4.35 6.51
N VAL A 47 -9.42 5.10 6.27
CA VAL A 47 -9.40 6.19 5.27
C VAL A 47 -8.29 7.22 5.49
N PRO A 48 -7.86 7.55 6.73
CA PRO A 48 -6.73 8.47 6.94
C PRO A 48 -5.39 7.95 6.42
N GLU A 49 -5.25 6.65 6.22
CA GLU A 49 -4.03 6.02 5.68
C GLU A 49 -3.94 6.10 4.15
N PHE A 50 -5.07 6.38 3.47
CA PHE A 50 -5.17 6.32 2.02
C PHE A 50 -4.80 7.63 1.34
N LEU A 51 -4.10 7.49 0.21
CA LEU A 51 -4.03 8.48 -0.85
C LEU A 51 -4.87 8.02 -2.04
N VAL A 52 -5.40 8.97 -2.79
CA VAL A 52 -6.14 8.71 -4.03
C VAL A 52 -5.57 9.57 -5.16
N ALA A 53 -5.55 8.99 -6.36
CA ALA A 53 -5.32 9.71 -7.59
C ALA A 53 -6.66 10.08 -8.21
N GLU A 54 -6.83 11.34 -8.56
CA GLU A 54 -8.10 11.86 -9.10
C GLU A 54 -7.89 12.42 -10.51
N LEU A 55 -8.74 12.00 -11.44
CA LEU A 55 -8.78 12.51 -12.80
C LEU A 55 -10.23 12.89 -13.15
N ASP A 56 -10.44 14.12 -13.58
CA ASP A 56 -11.76 14.65 -13.98
C ASP A 56 -12.85 14.42 -12.90
N GLY A 57 -12.48 14.62 -11.62
CA GLY A 57 -13.38 14.45 -10.50
C GLY A 57 -13.66 12.99 -10.12
N ARG A 58 -12.93 12.03 -10.69
CA ARG A 58 -13.07 10.60 -10.40
C ARG A 58 -11.81 10.05 -9.77
N VAL A 59 -11.96 9.22 -8.75
CA VAL A 59 -10.86 8.45 -8.17
C VAL A 59 -10.47 7.34 -9.16
N VAL A 60 -9.22 7.37 -9.64
CA VAL A 60 -8.69 6.43 -10.62
C VAL A 60 -7.54 5.58 -10.07
N GLY A 61 -7.13 5.83 -8.85
CA GLY A 61 -6.11 5.04 -8.16
C GLY A 61 -6.13 5.29 -6.67
N CYS A 62 -5.60 4.36 -5.91
CA CYS A 62 -5.44 4.46 -4.46
C CYS A 62 -4.21 3.72 -3.97
N GLY A 63 -3.81 4.01 -2.74
CA GLY A 63 -2.81 3.28 -1.99
C GLY A 63 -2.83 3.73 -0.54
N ALA A 64 -2.37 2.89 0.37
CA ALA A 64 -2.36 3.17 1.79
C ALA A 64 -0.98 3.00 2.40
N LEU A 65 -0.69 3.80 3.41
CA LEU A 65 0.47 3.69 4.28
C LEU A 65 0.01 3.35 5.69
N HIS A 66 0.36 2.16 6.15
CA HIS A 66 0.05 1.69 7.50
C HIS A 66 1.32 1.67 8.35
N VAL A 67 1.29 2.28 9.52
CA VAL A 67 2.41 2.26 10.46
C VAL A 67 2.42 0.93 11.20
N LEU A 68 3.52 0.19 11.11
CA LEU A 68 3.71 -1.10 11.79
C LEU A 68 4.45 -0.94 13.12
N TRP A 69 5.47 -0.09 13.15
CA TRP A 69 6.30 0.18 14.31
C TRP A 69 6.88 1.59 14.23
N GLU A 70 7.62 2.02 15.23
CA GLU A 70 8.17 3.38 15.32
C GLU A 70 9.02 3.80 14.11
N ASP A 71 9.65 2.84 13.43
CA ASP A 71 10.56 3.07 12.30
C ASP A 71 10.09 2.40 11.00
N LEU A 72 8.99 1.64 11.04
CA LEU A 72 8.56 0.75 9.97
C LEU A 72 7.11 0.99 9.58
N GLY A 73 6.87 1.19 8.30
CA GLY A 73 5.55 1.22 7.71
C GLY A 73 5.36 0.17 6.63
N GLU A 74 4.14 -0.01 6.18
CA GLU A 74 3.78 -0.89 5.07
C GLU A 74 2.95 -0.14 4.04
N ILE A 75 3.33 -0.27 2.77
CA ILE A 75 2.49 0.16 1.66
C ILE A 75 1.51 -0.97 1.35
N ARG A 76 0.23 -0.63 1.37
CA ARG A 76 -0.89 -1.56 1.17
C ARG A 76 -1.85 -1.08 0.10
N THR A 77 -2.56 -2.01 -0.49
CA THR A 77 -3.78 -1.72 -1.26
C THR A 77 -3.56 -0.72 -2.41
N VAL A 78 -2.41 -0.84 -3.10
CA VAL A 78 -2.16 -0.04 -4.30
C VAL A 78 -2.96 -0.62 -5.45
N ALA A 79 -3.88 0.17 -5.97
CA ALA A 79 -4.74 -0.21 -7.10
C ALA A 79 -4.94 0.98 -8.04
N VAL A 80 -4.90 0.72 -9.34
CA VAL A 80 -5.08 1.73 -10.39
C VAL A 80 -6.13 1.24 -11.37
N SER A 81 -7.07 2.12 -11.72
CA SER A 81 -8.09 1.81 -12.72
C SER A 81 -7.45 1.38 -14.05
N PRO A 82 -7.96 0.33 -14.71
CA PRO A 82 -7.50 -0.07 -16.03
C PRO A 82 -7.54 1.05 -17.07
N SER A 83 -8.44 2.00 -16.91
CA SER A 83 -8.61 3.15 -17.82
C SER A 83 -7.40 4.10 -17.89
N VAL A 84 -6.54 4.06 -16.87
CA VAL A 84 -5.35 4.94 -16.74
C VAL A 84 -4.04 4.15 -16.63
N LEU A 85 -4.04 2.86 -16.92
CA LEU A 85 -2.83 2.05 -16.95
C LEU A 85 -1.82 2.61 -17.94
N GLY A 86 -0.53 2.53 -17.61
CA GLY A 86 0.55 3.06 -18.45
C GLY A 86 0.78 4.58 -18.33
N ARG A 87 -0.05 5.31 -17.57
CA ARG A 87 0.09 6.76 -17.34
C ARG A 87 0.91 7.12 -16.10
N GLY A 88 1.55 6.14 -15.45
CA GLY A 88 2.39 6.36 -14.28
C GLY A 88 1.64 6.67 -12.98
N VAL A 89 0.32 6.48 -12.94
CA VAL A 89 -0.51 6.78 -11.75
C VAL A 89 -0.06 5.98 -10.53
N GLY A 90 0.20 4.68 -10.68
CA GLY A 90 0.68 3.82 -9.59
C GLY A 90 2.03 4.29 -9.03
N HIS A 91 2.95 4.70 -9.91
CA HIS A 91 4.25 5.23 -9.48
C HIS A 91 4.10 6.52 -8.66
N ARG A 92 3.22 7.42 -9.07
CA ARG A 92 2.96 8.68 -8.34
C ARG A 92 2.34 8.43 -6.97
N ILE A 93 1.43 7.46 -6.87
CA ILE A 93 0.84 7.07 -5.59
C ILE A 93 1.93 6.53 -4.65
N VAL A 94 2.78 5.61 -5.13
CA VAL A 94 3.87 5.05 -4.31
C VAL A 94 4.89 6.11 -3.92
N ASP A 95 5.28 7.01 -4.83
CA ASP A 95 6.18 8.13 -4.50
C ASP A 95 5.59 9.01 -3.40
N ALA A 96 4.30 9.35 -3.48
CA ALA A 96 3.62 10.15 -2.47
C ALA A 96 3.50 9.42 -1.11
N LEU A 97 3.29 8.10 -1.12
CA LEU A 97 3.29 7.28 0.10
C LEU A 97 4.68 7.22 0.75
N VAL A 98 5.74 7.11 -0.05
CA VAL A 98 7.13 7.15 0.41
C VAL A 98 7.45 8.51 1.05
N ASP A 99 7.04 9.60 0.43
CA ASP A 99 7.22 10.94 1.01
C ASP A 99 6.43 11.09 2.31
N GLY A 100 5.19 10.61 2.36
CA GLY A 100 4.40 10.58 3.59
C GLY A 100 5.04 9.76 4.71
N ALA A 101 5.71 8.66 4.37
CA ALA A 101 6.46 7.86 5.33
C ALA A 101 7.64 8.64 5.94
N ARG A 102 8.37 9.39 5.12
CA ARG A 102 9.45 10.27 5.61
C ARG A 102 8.91 11.36 6.54
N GLU A 103 7.79 11.98 6.18
CA GLU A 103 7.14 12.99 7.02
C GLU A 103 6.68 12.43 8.37
N LEU A 104 6.24 11.17 8.42
CA LEU A 104 5.89 10.47 9.67
C LEU A 104 7.11 10.07 10.51
N GLY A 105 8.33 10.19 9.98
CA GLY A 105 9.56 9.78 10.68
C GLY A 105 9.90 8.31 10.52
N LEU A 106 9.29 7.61 9.58
CA LEU A 106 9.64 6.22 9.29
C LEU A 106 10.97 6.15 8.53
N SER A 107 11.74 5.12 8.80
CA SER A 107 13.03 4.88 8.12
C SER A 107 13.02 3.66 7.20
N ARG A 108 11.97 2.84 7.27
CA ARG A 108 11.82 1.64 6.46
C ARG A 108 10.38 1.46 6.02
N LEU A 109 10.20 0.92 4.81
CA LEU A 109 8.90 0.53 4.28
C LEU A 109 8.93 -0.92 3.81
N PHE A 110 7.90 -1.65 4.18
CA PHE A 110 7.63 -3.01 3.76
C PHE A 110 6.51 -3.04 2.73
N VAL A 111 6.55 -4.00 1.83
CA VAL A 111 5.44 -4.35 0.94
C VAL A 111 5.40 -5.85 0.73
N LEU A 112 4.19 -6.38 0.68
CA LEU A 112 3.89 -7.75 0.27
C LEU A 112 3.19 -7.67 -1.09
N THR A 113 3.81 -8.20 -2.15
CA THR A 113 3.36 -7.92 -3.52
C THR A 113 3.60 -9.05 -4.50
N PHE A 114 2.78 -9.12 -5.55
CA PHE A 114 3.07 -9.88 -6.77
C PHE A 114 3.87 -9.05 -7.79
N GLU A 115 3.90 -7.72 -7.64
CA GLU A 115 4.47 -6.76 -8.59
C GLU A 115 5.91 -6.40 -8.24
N LYS A 116 6.78 -7.41 -8.15
CA LYS A 116 8.19 -7.26 -7.75
C LYS A 116 8.92 -6.17 -8.55
N GLN A 117 8.78 -6.19 -9.88
CA GLN A 117 9.49 -5.25 -10.74
C GLN A 117 8.99 -3.81 -10.57
N PHE A 118 7.70 -3.64 -10.30
CA PHE A 118 7.11 -2.33 -10.04
C PHE A 118 7.73 -1.71 -8.79
N PHE A 119 7.76 -2.43 -7.68
CA PHE A 119 8.34 -1.93 -6.43
C PHE A 119 9.87 -1.83 -6.47
N ALA A 120 10.56 -2.69 -7.22
CA ALA A 120 12.00 -2.56 -7.42
C ALA A 120 12.41 -1.21 -8.05
N ARG A 121 11.56 -0.65 -8.92
CA ARG A 121 11.80 0.69 -9.49
C ARG A 121 11.74 1.83 -8.46
N HIS A 122 11.09 1.61 -7.32
CA HIS A 122 11.04 2.53 -6.18
C HIS A 122 12.15 2.25 -5.14
N GLY A 123 13.07 1.34 -5.43
CA GLY A 123 14.19 1.01 -4.57
C GLY A 123 13.93 -0.10 -3.55
N PHE A 124 12.78 -0.75 -3.60
CA PHE A 124 12.51 -1.92 -2.77
C PHE A 124 13.35 -3.11 -3.20
N ALA A 125 13.91 -3.82 -2.24
CA ALA A 125 14.63 -5.06 -2.43
C ALA A 125 13.90 -6.24 -1.78
N GLU A 126 13.94 -7.38 -2.41
CA GLU A 126 13.35 -8.61 -1.87
C GLU A 126 14.08 -9.04 -0.60
N ILE A 127 13.32 -9.45 0.40
CA ILE A 127 13.81 -9.98 1.67
C ILE A 127 13.15 -11.32 2.00
N ASP A 128 13.81 -12.08 2.88
CA ASP A 128 13.24 -13.24 3.53
C ASP A 128 12.89 -12.89 4.99
N GLY A 129 11.80 -13.49 5.49
CA GLY A 129 11.40 -13.36 6.87
C GLY A 129 10.78 -12.00 7.23
N THR A 130 10.75 -11.72 8.52
CA THR A 130 10.11 -10.55 9.10
C THR A 130 11.19 -9.63 9.68
N PRO A 131 11.35 -8.39 9.16
CA PRO A 131 12.49 -7.53 9.46
C PRO A 131 12.32 -6.74 10.78
N VAL A 132 12.00 -7.44 11.87
CA VAL A 132 11.86 -6.89 13.22
C VAL A 132 12.53 -7.81 14.23
N SER A 133 12.88 -7.25 15.42
CA SER A 133 13.40 -8.04 16.53
C SER A 133 12.35 -8.99 17.09
N ALA A 134 12.77 -10.02 17.83
CA ALA A 134 11.87 -10.95 18.50
C ALA A 134 10.93 -10.24 19.48
N GLU A 135 11.41 -9.20 20.17
CA GLU A 135 10.61 -8.39 21.09
C GLU A 135 9.49 -7.63 20.35
N VAL A 136 9.83 -6.97 19.25
CA VAL A 136 8.87 -6.24 18.41
C VAL A 136 7.87 -7.21 17.78
N PHE A 137 8.32 -8.35 17.30
CA PHE A 137 7.45 -9.42 16.79
C PHE A 137 6.40 -9.84 17.83
N ALA A 138 6.85 -10.11 19.07
CA ALA A 138 5.97 -10.49 20.17
C ALA A 138 4.94 -9.39 20.51
N ALA A 139 5.34 -8.12 20.44
CA ALA A 139 4.44 -6.99 20.64
C ALA A 139 3.39 -6.90 19.52
N MET A 140 3.80 -7.08 18.27
CA MET A 140 2.93 -7.00 17.09
C MET A 140 1.89 -8.14 17.03
N LEU A 141 2.13 -9.29 17.67
CA LEU A 141 1.14 -10.37 17.80
C LEU A 141 -0.16 -9.94 18.50
N ARG A 142 -0.16 -8.83 19.21
CA ARG A 142 -1.35 -8.27 19.87
C ARG A 142 -2.22 -7.42 18.95
N SER A 143 -1.76 -7.16 17.73
CA SER A 143 -2.54 -6.40 16.75
C SER A 143 -3.73 -7.20 16.26
N TYR A 144 -4.89 -6.54 16.10
CA TYR A 144 -6.08 -7.09 15.45
C TYR A 144 -6.08 -6.89 13.93
N ASP A 145 -5.10 -6.16 13.38
CA ASP A 145 -5.01 -5.88 11.96
C ASP A 145 -4.56 -7.12 11.18
N ALA A 146 -5.35 -7.53 10.18
CA ALA A 146 -5.06 -8.71 9.36
C ALA A 146 -3.76 -8.56 8.56
N GLY A 147 -3.42 -7.36 8.12
CA GLY A 147 -2.17 -7.10 7.40
C GLY A 147 -0.95 -7.23 8.29
N VAL A 148 -1.06 -6.94 9.60
CA VAL A 148 0.01 -7.22 10.56
C VAL A 148 0.24 -8.73 10.68
N ALA A 149 -0.80 -9.55 10.70
CA ALA A 149 -0.66 -11.01 10.69
C ALA A 149 0.05 -11.51 9.43
N GLU A 150 -0.23 -10.91 8.28
CA GLU A 150 0.44 -11.22 7.00
C GLU A 150 1.92 -10.78 7.02
N PHE A 151 2.21 -9.59 7.55
CA PHE A 151 3.57 -9.12 7.76
C PHE A 151 4.38 -10.08 8.65
N LEU A 152 3.80 -10.55 9.74
CA LEU A 152 4.40 -11.52 10.65
C LEU A 152 4.50 -12.95 10.09
N ASP A 153 3.92 -13.19 8.92
CA ASP A 153 3.87 -14.49 8.23
C ASP A 153 3.24 -15.61 9.10
N LEU A 154 2.17 -15.26 9.80
CA LEU A 154 1.46 -16.20 10.66
C LEU A 154 0.76 -17.28 9.83
N ALA A 155 0.70 -18.50 10.36
CA ALA A 155 0.23 -19.68 9.63
C ALA A 155 -1.21 -19.56 9.10
N HIS A 156 -2.11 -18.90 9.85
CA HIS A 156 -3.53 -18.77 9.47
C HIS A 156 -3.79 -17.83 8.29
N VAL A 157 -2.84 -16.95 7.96
CA VAL A 157 -2.95 -16.02 6.81
C VAL A 157 -2.13 -16.45 5.60
N LYS A 158 -1.34 -17.52 5.69
CA LYS A 158 -0.51 -18.02 4.57
C LYS A 158 -1.27 -18.25 3.26
N PRO A 159 -2.52 -18.73 3.24
CA PRO A 159 -3.29 -18.83 2.01
C PRO A 159 -3.46 -17.49 1.29
N ASN A 160 -3.51 -16.37 2.03
CA ASN A 160 -3.67 -15.02 1.49
C ASN A 160 -2.38 -14.46 0.90
N THR A 161 -1.23 -14.98 1.33
CA THR A 161 0.11 -14.49 0.96
C THR A 161 0.83 -15.38 -0.03
N LEU A 162 0.18 -16.46 -0.46
CA LEU A 162 0.77 -17.46 -1.35
C LEU A 162 1.16 -16.85 -2.70
N GLY A 163 2.45 -16.97 -3.07
CA GLY A 163 3.01 -16.42 -4.31
C GLY A 163 3.43 -14.95 -4.25
N ASN A 164 3.15 -14.23 -3.14
CA ASN A 164 3.68 -12.89 -2.92
C ASN A 164 5.17 -12.93 -2.58
N VAL A 165 5.88 -11.87 -2.96
CA VAL A 165 7.23 -11.59 -2.49
C VAL A 165 7.19 -10.52 -1.40
N ARG A 166 8.15 -10.62 -0.48
CA ARG A 166 8.36 -9.68 0.63
C ARG A 166 9.48 -8.72 0.22
N MET A 167 9.22 -7.44 0.30
CA MET A 167 10.20 -6.43 -0.11
C MET A 167 10.32 -5.33 0.93
N LEU A 168 11.52 -4.75 1.04
CA LEU A 168 11.83 -3.68 2.00
C LEU A 168 12.56 -2.54 1.29
N LEU A 169 12.21 -1.32 1.65
CA LEU A 169 12.90 -0.10 1.29
C LEU A 169 13.46 0.57 2.55
N THR A 170 14.73 0.95 2.51
CA THR A 170 15.32 1.86 3.50
C THR A 170 15.23 3.28 2.97
N LEU A 171 14.63 4.16 3.74
CA LEU A 171 14.38 5.56 3.38
C LEU A 171 15.58 6.46 3.59
#